data_c2f4f893cb4c606dcbce829d0c0e3509
#
_entry.id   c2f4f893cb4c606dcbce829d0c0e3509
#
_cell.length_a   1.000
_cell.length_b   1.000
_cell.length_c   1.000
_cell.angle_alpha   90.00
_cell.angle_beta   90.00
_cell.angle_gamma   90.00
#
_symmetry.space_group_name_H-M   'P 1'
#
loop_
_entity.id
_entity.type
_entity.pdbx_description
1 polymer ?
#
loop_
_entity_poly.entity_id
_entity_poly.type
_entity_poly.pdbx_seq_one_letter_code
_entity_poly.pdbx_strand_id
1 'polypeptide(L)'
;DVKDFYRSFPNYVFRLPTLLCIILAVNYLCDDPWVKFSTDIILTIITVLFVVFTLDPWHEIEFIKEKRVYNEVVESVAAKSKHRLSDSRYEQLRDSLLKLFNEKEIFLTPHLSLEVLLKELSTNRNYLCETIARSGYKSFYDMVNSYRVKYAIRLIKEEPNSKMLDIAFRSGFASPASMNKAFVQQGV
;
A
#
# COMPACT_ATOMS: atom_id res chain seq x y z
N ASP A 1 11.69 -14.82 7.22
CA ASP A 1 13.10 -15.12 7.50
C ASP A 1 13.90 -13.81 7.44
N VAL A 2 14.83 -13.62 8.41
CA VAL A 2 15.66 -12.39 8.53
C VAL A 2 16.44 -12.13 7.23
N LYS A 3 16.81 -13.17 6.51
CA LYS A 3 17.52 -13.08 5.21
C LYS A 3 16.64 -12.47 4.11
N ASP A 4 15.35 -12.72 4.12
CA ASP A 4 14.43 -12.15 3.12
C ASP A 4 14.15 -10.66 3.39
N PHE A 5 14.19 -10.25 4.66
CA PHE A 5 14.11 -8.85 5.05
C PHE A 5 15.27 -8.02 4.47
N TYR A 6 16.52 -8.51 4.61
CA TYR A 6 17.69 -7.82 4.05
C TYR A 6 17.76 -7.86 2.51
N ARG A 7 17.13 -8.85 1.87
CA ARG A 7 17.07 -8.97 0.40
C ARG A 7 16.08 -7.98 -0.22
N SER A 8 15.11 -7.51 0.55
CA SER A 8 14.13 -6.51 0.12
C SER A 8 14.61 -5.07 0.30
N PHE A 9 15.72 -4.84 1.03
CA PHE A 9 16.29 -3.51 1.17
C PHE A 9 17.04 -3.11 -0.10
N PRO A 10 16.63 -2.03 -0.77
CA PRO A 10 17.33 -1.57 -1.96
C PRO A 10 18.78 -1.18 -1.62
N ASN A 11 19.74 -1.55 -2.48
CA ASN A 11 21.16 -1.32 -2.30
C ASN A 11 21.57 0.14 -2.03
N TYR A 12 20.70 1.11 -2.34
CA TYR A 12 20.95 2.52 -2.08
C TYR A 12 20.89 2.90 -0.59
N VAL A 13 20.14 2.16 0.25
CA VAL A 13 20.10 2.41 1.70
C VAL A 13 21.46 2.23 2.35
N PHE A 14 22.27 1.28 1.85
CA PHE A 14 23.64 1.08 2.32
C PHE A 14 24.65 2.07 1.73
N ARG A 15 24.34 2.72 0.60
CA ARG A 15 25.21 3.73 -0.02
C ARG A 15 25.04 5.13 0.57
N LEU A 16 23.89 5.42 1.21
CA LEU A 16 23.66 6.72 1.85
C LEU A 16 24.66 7.03 2.99
N PRO A 17 24.97 6.12 3.93
CA PRO A 17 25.98 6.37 4.95
C PRO A 17 27.37 6.63 4.38
N THR A 18 27.75 5.98 3.29
CA THR A 18 29.08 6.19 2.66
C THR A 18 29.16 7.56 2.00
N LEU A 19 28.13 8.03 1.32
CA LEU A 19 28.03 9.37 0.77
C LEU A 19 28.08 10.44 1.87
N LEU A 20 27.38 10.21 2.98
CA LEU A 20 27.38 11.07 4.15
C LEU A 20 28.80 11.22 4.72
N CYS A 21 29.53 10.12 4.89
CA CYS A 21 30.91 10.15 5.36
C CYS A 21 31.85 10.93 4.43
N ILE A 22 31.67 10.83 3.10
CA ILE A 22 32.46 11.58 2.12
C ILE A 22 32.16 13.08 2.25
N ILE A 23 30.93 13.50 2.35
CA ILE A 23 30.52 14.90 2.50
C ILE A 23 31.10 15.49 3.80
N LEU A 24 31.02 14.75 4.91
CA LEU A 24 31.59 15.17 6.19
C LEU A 24 33.12 15.28 6.14
N ALA A 25 33.79 14.36 5.44
CA ALA A 25 35.23 14.43 5.25
C ALA A 25 35.66 15.67 4.43
N VAL A 26 34.92 16.00 3.36
CA VAL A 26 35.15 17.21 2.56
C VAL A 26 34.93 18.47 3.40
N ASN A 27 33.86 18.52 4.21
CA ASN A 27 33.58 19.64 5.10
C ASN A 27 34.68 19.83 6.16
N TYR A 28 35.24 18.73 6.67
CA TYR A 28 36.33 18.78 7.65
C TYR A 28 37.68 19.21 7.06
N LEU A 29 37.99 18.80 5.82
CA LEU A 29 39.27 19.04 5.18
C LEU A 29 39.36 20.42 4.48
N CYS A 30 38.24 21.05 4.18
CA CYS A 30 38.20 22.31 3.44
C CYS A 30 37.87 23.47 4.39
N ASP A 31 38.79 24.46 4.48
CA ASP A 31 38.58 25.63 5.35
C ASP A 31 37.83 26.79 4.68
N ASP A 32 37.48 26.65 3.42
CA ASP A 32 36.73 27.66 2.68
C ASP A 32 35.26 27.78 3.19
N PRO A 33 34.84 28.98 3.65
CA PRO A 33 33.49 29.19 4.21
C PRO A 33 32.36 28.93 3.19
N TRP A 34 32.60 29.14 1.90
CA TRP A 34 31.62 28.86 0.84
C TRP A 34 31.44 27.38 0.62
N VAL A 35 32.51 26.60 0.72
CA VAL A 35 32.44 25.12 0.64
C VAL A 35 31.69 24.56 1.84
N LYS A 36 31.94 25.05 3.05
CA LYS A 36 31.23 24.64 4.26
C LYS A 36 29.72 24.94 4.15
N PHE A 37 29.36 26.14 3.74
CA PHE A 37 27.95 26.52 3.56
C PHE A 37 27.23 25.66 2.53
N SER A 38 27.87 25.37 1.40
CA SER A 38 27.26 24.52 0.36
C SER A 38 27.11 23.06 0.81
N THR A 39 28.07 22.50 1.55
CA THR A 39 28.00 21.14 2.09
C THR A 39 26.92 20.99 3.16
N ASP A 40 26.70 22.00 4.00
CA ASP A 40 25.63 22.00 5.01
C ASP A 40 24.24 22.02 4.37
N ILE A 41 24.04 22.78 3.30
CA ILE A 41 22.79 22.76 2.53
C ILE A 41 22.54 21.37 1.93
N ILE A 42 23.56 20.79 1.27
CA ILE A 42 23.44 19.47 0.67
C ILE A 42 23.13 18.41 1.73
N LEU A 43 23.78 18.46 2.87
CA LEU A 43 23.56 17.57 4.00
C LEU A 43 22.11 17.67 4.52
N THR A 44 21.60 18.90 4.65
CA THR A 44 20.21 19.15 5.08
C THR A 44 19.21 18.57 4.09
N ILE A 45 19.43 18.77 2.79
CA ILE A 45 18.57 18.21 1.74
C ILE A 45 18.60 16.67 1.79
N ILE A 46 19.77 16.06 1.93
CA ILE A 46 19.90 14.60 2.01
C ILE A 46 19.18 14.06 3.24
N THR A 47 19.29 14.71 4.40
CA THR A 47 18.60 14.27 5.63
C THR A 47 17.08 14.39 5.51
N VAL A 48 16.57 15.48 4.92
CA VAL A 48 15.14 15.65 4.67
C VAL A 48 14.62 14.58 3.70
N LEU A 49 15.31 14.33 2.60
CA LEU A 49 14.96 13.29 1.64
C LEU A 49 15.00 11.89 2.29
N PHE A 50 15.98 11.64 3.15
CA PHE A 50 16.08 10.38 3.89
C PHE A 50 14.90 10.18 4.85
N VAL A 51 14.52 11.23 5.59
CA VAL A 51 13.36 11.19 6.49
C VAL A 51 12.07 10.96 5.71
N VAL A 52 11.85 11.71 4.63
CA VAL A 52 10.67 11.53 3.76
C VAL A 52 10.63 10.11 3.20
N PHE A 53 11.77 9.58 2.76
CA PHE A 53 11.87 8.24 2.21
C PHE A 53 11.69 7.13 3.26
N THR A 54 12.13 7.34 4.51
CA THR A 54 11.97 6.37 5.60
C THR A 54 10.58 6.41 6.23
N LEU A 55 9.83 7.51 6.07
CA LEU A 55 8.42 7.59 6.51
C LEU A 55 7.45 6.85 5.57
N ASP A 56 7.84 6.60 4.32
CA ASP A 56 7.03 5.87 3.33
C ASP A 56 6.83 4.35 3.65
N PRO A 57 7.75 3.64 4.36
CA PRO A 57 7.56 2.24 4.72
C PRO A 57 6.42 1.97 5.70
N TRP A 58 5.90 2.97 6.40
CA TRP A 58 4.79 2.79 7.34
C TRP A 58 3.55 2.19 6.67
N HIS A 59 3.29 2.55 5.41
CA HIS A 59 2.22 1.96 4.61
C HIS A 59 2.45 0.48 4.27
N GLU A 60 3.71 0.07 4.02
CA GLU A 60 4.02 -1.35 3.78
C GLU A 60 3.89 -2.19 5.05
N ILE A 61 4.29 -1.64 6.19
CA ILE A 61 4.19 -2.35 7.49
C ILE A 61 2.72 -2.56 7.88
N GLU A 62 1.88 -1.55 7.70
CA GLU A 62 0.45 -1.66 7.96
C GLU A 62 -0.22 -2.67 7.02
N PHE A 63 0.12 -2.62 5.73
CA PHE A 63 -0.31 -3.60 4.72
C PHE A 63 0.12 -5.03 5.06
N ILE A 64 1.38 -5.23 5.50
CA ILE A 64 1.89 -6.56 5.88
C ILE A 64 1.20 -7.08 7.14
N LYS A 65 0.99 -6.24 8.14
CA LYS A 65 0.26 -6.60 9.37
C LYS A 65 -1.16 -7.04 9.06
N GLU A 66 -1.88 -6.26 8.27
CA GLU A 66 -3.26 -6.54 7.92
C GLU A 66 -3.39 -7.79 7.04
N LYS A 67 -2.46 -8.01 6.10
CA LYS A 67 -2.39 -9.23 5.31
C LYS A 67 -2.12 -10.46 6.18
N ARG A 68 -1.26 -10.35 7.19
CA ARG A 68 -0.99 -11.45 8.13
C ARG A 68 -2.23 -11.77 8.96
N VAL A 69 -2.85 -10.76 9.55
CA VAL A 69 -4.09 -10.92 10.32
C VAL A 69 -5.22 -11.49 9.46
N TYR A 70 -5.35 -11.04 8.19
CA TYR A 70 -6.30 -11.59 7.25
C TYR A 70 -6.05 -13.09 7.02
N ASN A 71 -4.81 -13.51 6.74
CA ASN A 71 -4.47 -14.91 6.50
C ASN A 71 -4.72 -15.77 7.74
N GLU A 72 -4.35 -15.29 8.94
CA GLU A 72 -4.63 -15.99 10.20
C GLU A 72 -6.13 -16.17 10.43
N VAL A 73 -6.95 -15.16 10.11
CA VAL A 73 -8.41 -15.25 10.21
C VAL A 73 -8.95 -16.24 9.17
N VAL A 74 -8.51 -16.17 7.92
CA VAL A 74 -8.95 -17.11 6.86
C VAL A 74 -8.58 -18.55 7.23
N GLU A 75 -7.36 -18.81 7.72
CA GLU A 75 -6.93 -20.12 8.19
C GLU A 75 -7.72 -20.58 9.41
N SER A 76 -7.99 -19.69 10.38
CA SER A 76 -8.78 -20.00 11.56
C SER A 76 -10.26 -20.28 11.24
N VAL A 77 -10.83 -19.59 10.25
CA VAL A 77 -12.18 -19.82 9.73
C VAL A 77 -12.24 -21.13 8.95
N ALA A 78 -11.22 -21.45 8.17
CA ALA A 78 -11.12 -22.72 7.46
C ALA A 78 -10.98 -23.92 8.43
N ALA A 79 -10.24 -23.74 9.54
CA ALA A 79 -10.04 -24.77 10.57
C ALA A 79 -11.23 -24.93 11.52
N LYS A 80 -12.01 -23.87 11.76
CA LYS A 80 -13.18 -23.89 12.65
C LYS A 80 -14.48 -24.03 11.85
N SER A 81 -14.75 -25.22 11.35
CA SER A 81 -15.98 -25.57 10.59
C SER A 81 -17.33 -25.28 11.32
N LYS A 82 -17.29 -24.75 12.53
CA LYS A 82 -18.47 -24.58 13.41
C LYS A 82 -19.17 -23.21 13.29
N HIS A 83 -18.59 -22.23 12.57
CA HIS A 83 -19.17 -20.90 12.37
C HIS A 83 -19.09 -20.45 10.91
N ARG A 84 -19.44 -21.33 10.01
CA ARG A 84 -19.50 -20.99 8.58
C ARG A 84 -20.70 -20.04 8.35
N LEU A 85 -20.44 -18.97 7.61
CA LEU A 85 -21.48 -18.04 7.18
C LEU A 85 -22.55 -18.82 6.38
N SER A 86 -23.83 -18.70 6.75
CA SER A 86 -24.91 -19.33 5.96
C SER A 86 -24.93 -18.74 4.55
N ASP A 87 -25.32 -19.54 3.56
CA ASP A 87 -25.33 -19.09 2.17
C ASP A 87 -26.21 -17.85 1.97
N SER A 88 -27.37 -17.80 2.62
CA SER A 88 -28.25 -16.62 2.60
C SER A 88 -27.55 -15.37 3.17
N ARG A 89 -26.81 -15.49 4.27
CA ARG A 89 -26.10 -14.37 4.86
C ARG A 89 -24.89 -13.94 4.03
N TYR A 90 -24.22 -14.92 3.39
CA TYR A 90 -23.16 -14.65 2.43
C TYR A 90 -23.66 -13.81 1.25
N GLU A 91 -24.75 -14.22 0.61
CA GLU A 91 -25.31 -13.50 -0.53
C GLU A 91 -25.69 -12.06 -0.15
N GLN A 92 -26.39 -11.87 0.98
CA GLN A 92 -26.74 -10.53 1.48
C GLN A 92 -25.49 -9.65 1.70
N LEU A 93 -24.46 -10.19 2.34
CA LEU A 93 -23.25 -9.44 2.64
C LEU A 93 -22.43 -9.17 1.38
N ARG A 94 -22.35 -10.14 0.46
CA ARG A 94 -21.73 -9.99 -0.85
C ARG A 94 -22.42 -8.88 -1.66
N ASP A 95 -23.75 -8.88 -1.74
CA ASP A 95 -24.50 -7.90 -2.51
C ASP A 95 -24.34 -6.49 -1.91
N SER A 96 -24.35 -6.38 -0.58
CA SER A 96 -24.07 -5.11 0.10
C SER A 96 -22.66 -4.62 -0.16
N LEU A 97 -21.66 -5.51 -0.16
CA LEU A 97 -20.27 -5.21 -0.46
C LEU A 97 -20.12 -4.74 -1.91
N LEU A 98 -20.71 -5.47 -2.87
CA LEU A 98 -20.67 -5.09 -4.28
C LEU A 98 -21.33 -3.73 -4.52
N LYS A 99 -22.43 -3.43 -3.81
CA LYS A 99 -23.10 -2.13 -3.88
C LYS A 99 -22.18 -0.99 -3.41
N LEU A 100 -21.45 -1.18 -2.31
CA LEU A 100 -20.46 -0.19 -1.84
C LEU A 100 -19.36 0.05 -2.86
N PHE A 101 -18.89 -1.00 -3.54
CA PHE A 101 -17.82 -0.88 -4.52
C PHE A 101 -18.28 -0.34 -5.86
N ASN A 102 -19.47 -0.74 -6.36
CA ASN A 102 -19.95 -0.37 -7.69
C ASN A 102 -20.71 0.97 -7.69
N GLU A 103 -21.49 1.27 -6.64
CA GLU A 103 -22.31 2.48 -6.60
C GLU A 103 -21.62 3.63 -5.84
N LYS A 104 -21.00 3.32 -4.69
CA LYS A 104 -20.32 4.35 -3.87
C LYS A 104 -18.85 4.51 -4.21
N GLU A 105 -18.29 3.64 -5.04
CA GLU A 105 -16.86 3.63 -5.42
C GLU A 105 -15.93 3.77 -4.20
N ILE A 106 -16.29 3.12 -3.08
CA ILE A 106 -15.60 3.27 -1.79
C ILE A 106 -14.09 2.96 -1.89
N PHE A 107 -13.67 2.19 -2.89
CA PHE A 107 -12.27 1.87 -3.16
C PHE A 107 -11.42 3.10 -3.52
N LEU A 108 -12.04 4.21 -3.94
CA LEU A 108 -11.36 5.48 -4.22
C LEU A 108 -10.97 6.24 -2.94
N THR A 109 -11.56 5.86 -1.79
CA THR A 109 -11.22 6.48 -0.51
C THR A 109 -9.74 6.24 -0.20
N PRO A 110 -8.93 7.32 0.02
CA PRO A 110 -7.55 7.16 0.46
C PRO A 110 -7.49 6.38 1.77
N HIS A 111 -6.49 5.49 1.89
CA HIS A 111 -6.28 4.67 3.11
C HIS A 111 -7.51 3.86 3.55
N LEU A 112 -8.31 3.36 2.58
CA LEU A 112 -9.43 2.49 2.88
C LEU A 112 -8.96 1.28 3.68
N SER A 113 -9.49 1.11 4.88
CA SER A 113 -9.19 -0.01 5.78
C SER A 113 -10.36 -0.98 5.91
N LEU A 114 -10.05 -2.18 6.39
CA LEU A 114 -11.07 -3.21 6.66
C LEU A 114 -12.09 -2.71 7.69
N GLU A 115 -11.64 -1.93 8.69
CA GLU A 115 -12.47 -1.35 9.75
C GLU A 115 -13.56 -0.43 9.19
N VAL A 116 -13.26 0.32 8.14
CA VAL A 116 -14.25 1.18 7.47
C VAL A 116 -15.36 0.31 6.88
N LEU A 117 -15.00 -0.78 6.18
CA LEU A 117 -16.02 -1.71 5.63
C LEU A 117 -16.82 -2.43 6.71
N LEU A 118 -16.19 -2.79 7.84
CA LEU A 118 -16.91 -3.42 8.95
C LEU A 118 -18.01 -2.51 9.49
N LYS A 119 -17.74 -1.20 9.61
CA LYS A 119 -18.73 -0.20 10.03
C LYS A 119 -19.83 -0.01 8.99
N GLU A 120 -19.45 0.20 7.72
CA GLU A 120 -20.40 0.41 6.61
C GLU A 120 -21.36 -0.78 6.42
N LEU A 121 -20.85 -2.00 6.57
CA LEU A 121 -21.62 -3.23 6.39
C LEU A 121 -22.25 -3.76 7.68
N SER A 122 -22.01 -3.11 8.82
CA SER A 122 -22.48 -3.55 10.14
C SER A 122 -22.22 -5.04 10.38
N THR A 123 -20.98 -5.50 10.10
CA THR A 123 -20.58 -6.91 10.15
C THR A 123 -19.33 -7.11 10.99
N ASN A 124 -18.95 -8.34 11.23
CA ASN A 124 -17.70 -8.67 11.89
C ASN A 124 -16.62 -9.07 10.90
N ARG A 125 -15.36 -9.04 11.37
CA ARG A 125 -14.17 -9.34 10.56
C ARG A 125 -14.24 -10.73 9.93
N ASN A 126 -14.67 -11.73 10.67
CA ASN A 126 -14.70 -13.12 10.18
C ASN A 126 -15.67 -13.27 8.99
N TYR A 127 -16.88 -12.72 9.10
CA TYR A 127 -17.86 -12.77 8.03
C TYR A 127 -17.43 -11.98 6.79
N LEU A 128 -16.83 -10.80 6.98
CA LEU A 128 -16.33 -10.01 5.86
C LEU A 128 -15.16 -10.72 5.15
N CYS A 129 -14.19 -11.25 5.90
CA CYS A 129 -13.06 -11.99 5.33
C CYS A 129 -13.53 -13.26 4.59
N GLU A 130 -14.48 -14.02 5.16
CA GLU A 130 -15.06 -15.19 4.50
C GLU A 130 -15.80 -14.78 3.21
N THR A 131 -16.54 -13.67 3.23
CA THR A 131 -17.25 -13.16 2.05
C THR A 131 -16.27 -12.78 0.94
N ILE A 132 -15.20 -12.06 1.27
CA ILE A 132 -14.17 -11.67 0.30
C ILE A 132 -13.48 -12.91 -0.29
N ALA A 133 -13.12 -13.90 0.54
CA ALA A 133 -12.48 -15.13 0.09
C ALA A 133 -13.40 -15.96 -0.81
N ARG A 134 -14.68 -16.12 -0.45
CA ARG A 134 -15.70 -16.83 -1.28
C ARG A 134 -16.00 -16.09 -2.58
N SER A 135 -15.77 -14.77 -2.64
CA SER A 135 -15.87 -13.95 -3.86
C SER A 135 -14.64 -14.07 -4.78
N GLY A 136 -13.66 -14.91 -4.44
CA GLY A 136 -12.50 -15.22 -5.26
C GLY A 136 -11.28 -14.32 -5.06
N TYR A 137 -11.31 -13.42 -4.09
CA TYR A 137 -10.17 -12.54 -3.77
C TYR A 137 -9.26 -13.15 -2.69
N LYS A 138 -7.95 -13.01 -2.88
CA LYS A 138 -6.93 -13.52 -1.94
C LYS A 138 -6.87 -12.74 -0.63
N SER A 139 -7.32 -11.49 -0.64
CA SER A 139 -7.31 -10.61 0.53
C SER A 139 -8.23 -9.40 0.30
N PHE A 140 -8.50 -8.63 1.36
CA PHE A 140 -9.16 -7.33 1.27
C PHE A 140 -8.43 -6.38 0.30
N TYR A 141 -7.09 -6.30 0.41
CA TYR A 141 -6.29 -5.45 -0.47
C TYR A 141 -6.26 -5.93 -1.91
N ASP A 142 -6.28 -7.24 -2.13
CA ASP A 142 -6.39 -7.81 -3.47
C ASP A 142 -7.70 -7.39 -4.13
N MET A 143 -8.80 -7.44 -3.38
CA MET A 143 -10.10 -6.94 -3.84
C MET A 143 -10.05 -5.43 -4.14
N VAL A 144 -9.60 -4.60 -3.20
CA VAL A 144 -9.52 -3.14 -3.38
C VAL A 144 -8.63 -2.78 -4.57
N ASN A 145 -7.45 -3.39 -4.66
CA ASN A 145 -6.52 -3.13 -5.76
C ASN A 145 -7.07 -3.57 -7.11
N SER A 146 -7.82 -4.66 -7.19
CA SER A 146 -8.48 -5.09 -8.42
C SER A 146 -9.45 -4.02 -8.95
N TYR A 147 -10.25 -3.40 -8.08
CA TYR A 147 -11.14 -2.30 -8.47
C TYR A 147 -10.38 -1.03 -8.85
N ARG A 148 -9.36 -0.65 -8.07
CA ARG A 148 -8.51 0.52 -8.36
C ARG A 148 -7.77 0.40 -9.68
N VAL A 149 -7.21 -0.77 -9.99
CA VAL A 149 -6.53 -1.04 -11.27
C VAL A 149 -7.50 -0.91 -12.43
N LYS A 150 -8.70 -1.49 -12.34
CA LYS A 150 -9.73 -1.34 -13.37
C LYS A 150 -10.11 0.12 -13.60
N TYR A 151 -10.25 0.88 -12.51
CA TYR A 151 -10.54 2.31 -12.57
C TYR A 151 -9.38 3.10 -13.21
N ALA A 152 -8.13 2.83 -12.80
CA ALA A 152 -6.95 3.47 -13.38
C ALA A 152 -6.82 3.19 -14.88
N ILE A 153 -7.07 1.96 -15.32
CA ILE A 153 -7.06 1.60 -16.75
C ILE A 153 -8.11 2.40 -17.51
N ARG A 154 -9.30 2.60 -16.92
CA ARG A 154 -10.34 3.43 -17.53
C ARG A 154 -9.86 4.88 -17.69
N LEU A 155 -9.31 5.49 -16.64
CA LEU A 155 -8.76 6.82 -16.69
C LEU A 155 -7.64 7.00 -17.71
N ILE A 156 -6.72 6.03 -17.81
CA ILE A 156 -5.63 6.05 -18.79
C ILE A 156 -6.18 6.06 -20.24
N LYS A 157 -7.27 5.32 -20.49
CA LYS A 157 -7.90 5.26 -21.81
C LYS A 157 -8.68 6.53 -22.15
N GLU A 158 -9.36 7.12 -21.16
CA GLU A 158 -10.17 8.34 -21.33
C GLU A 158 -9.28 9.58 -21.40
N GLU A 159 -8.16 9.59 -20.68
CA GLU A 159 -7.27 10.76 -20.55
C GLU A 159 -5.79 10.36 -20.79
N PRO A 160 -5.39 10.04 -22.02
CA PRO A 160 -4.03 9.49 -22.30
C PRO A 160 -2.90 10.50 -22.03
N ASN A 161 -3.20 11.80 -21.94
CA ASN A 161 -2.22 12.85 -21.65
C ASN A 161 -2.12 13.20 -20.15
N SER A 162 -2.91 12.56 -19.29
CA SER A 162 -2.87 12.80 -17.85
C SER A 162 -1.58 12.25 -17.23
N LYS A 163 -1.06 12.97 -16.23
CA LYS A 163 0.13 12.52 -15.49
C LYS A 163 -0.19 11.28 -14.69
N MET A 164 0.72 10.29 -14.70
CA MET A 164 0.56 9.06 -13.92
C MET A 164 0.39 9.30 -12.43
N LEU A 165 0.94 10.40 -11.90
CA LEU A 165 0.75 10.83 -10.52
C LEU A 165 -0.73 11.16 -10.24
N ASP A 166 -1.37 11.90 -11.14
CA ASP A 166 -2.78 12.28 -11.02
C ASP A 166 -3.71 11.07 -11.13
N ILE A 167 -3.43 10.19 -12.11
CA ILE A 167 -4.17 8.94 -12.27
C ILE A 167 -4.07 8.07 -11.02
N ALA A 168 -2.88 7.96 -10.40
CA ALA A 168 -2.68 7.18 -9.19
C ALA A 168 -3.57 7.71 -8.04
N PHE A 169 -3.53 9.00 -7.77
CA PHE A 169 -4.33 9.59 -6.69
C PHE A 169 -5.84 9.49 -6.95
N ARG A 170 -6.28 9.77 -8.17
CA ARG A 170 -7.70 9.67 -8.55
C ARG A 170 -8.22 8.24 -8.51
N SER A 171 -7.34 7.26 -8.66
CA SER A 171 -7.66 5.84 -8.52
C SER A 171 -7.54 5.33 -7.07
N GLY A 172 -7.32 6.23 -6.09
CA GLY A 172 -7.26 5.90 -4.67
C GLY A 172 -5.91 5.32 -4.22
N PHE A 173 -4.87 5.31 -5.08
CA PHE A 173 -3.53 4.89 -4.67
C PHE A 173 -2.79 6.03 -3.96
N ALA A 174 -1.95 5.66 -2.98
CA ALA A 174 -1.12 6.63 -2.26
C ALA A 174 0.06 7.17 -3.09
N SER A 175 0.48 6.43 -4.14
CA SER A 175 1.58 6.82 -5.01
C SER A 175 1.54 6.06 -6.34
N PRO A 176 2.23 6.56 -7.40
CA PRO A 176 2.42 5.81 -8.64
C PRO A 176 3.14 4.48 -8.43
N ALA A 177 4.05 4.39 -7.46
CA ALA A 177 4.75 3.15 -7.14
C ALA A 177 3.78 2.08 -6.61
N SER A 178 2.85 2.46 -5.70
CA SER A 178 1.82 1.54 -5.20
C SER A 178 0.85 1.11 -6.30
N MET A 179 0.51 2.02 -7.21
CA MET A 179 -0.30 1.70 -8.39
C MET A 179 0.41 0.68 -9.30
N ASN A 180 1.68 0.92 -9.67
CA ASN A 180 2.45 0.00 -10.50
C ASN A 180 2.57 -1.39 -9.88
N LYS A 181 2.80 -1.45 -8.56
CA LYS A 181 2.83 -2.73 -7.82
C LYS A 181 1.50 -3.48 -7.94
N ALA A 182 0.39 -2.77 -7.83
CA ALA A 182 -0.95 -3.36 -7.99
C ALA A 182 -1.19 -3.86 -9.42
N PHE A 183 -0.76 -3.12 -10.45
CA PHE A 183 -0.84 -3.55 -11.84
C PHE A 183 -0.10 -4.87 -12.07
N VAL A 184 1.16 -4.96 -11.62
CA VAL A 184 1.95 -6.20 -11.71
C VAL A 184 1.28 -7.36 -10.97
N GLN A 185 0.70 -7.12 -9.79
CA GLN A 185 0.01 -8.16 -9.01
C GLN A 185 -1.27 -8.65 -9.67
N GLN A 186 -1.95 -7.81 -10.43
CA GLN A 186 -3.16 -8.16 -11.18
C GLN A 186 -2.87 -8.72 -12.59
N GLY A 187 -1.59 -8.80 -13.00
CA GLY A 187 -1.17 -9.34 -14.27
C GLY A 187 -1.45 -8.43 -15.47
N VAL A 188 -1.41 -7.12 -15.26
CA VAL A 188 -1.65 -6.07 -16.27
C VAL A 188 -0.36 -5.36 -16.61
#